data_ed2ff6bbcdd18b64179986b9d3735e3e
#
_entry.id   ed2ff6bbcdd18b64179986b9d3735e3e
#
_cell.length_a   1.000
_cell.length_b   1.000
_cell.length_c   1.000
_cell.angle_alpha   90.00
_cell.angle_beta   90.00
_cell.angle_gamma   90.00
#
_symmetry.space_group_name_H-M   'P 1'
#
loop_
_entity.id
_entity.type
_entity.pdbx_description
1 polymer ?
#
loop_
_entity_poly.entity_id
_entity_poly.type
_entity_poly.pdbx_seq_one_letter_code
_entity_poly.pdbx_strand_id
1 'polypeptide(L)'
;MVPLAVEATETEELAEAFQGLTAEDWILAGAVFFGSLLVSRVVKALAARVVQRDGGAGASRAAQLVGRVVGGLVVVGGVVYALQVLGVRLGPLLGALGLGGLAVAFAAQAILSNVFASVLLQARRPFRSGDQISTNDIEGTVEEVNLRTVVLRTYAGERVLVPCAQVLGAPIYNFTANRLRRTTLEVGVAYGSDLATAQRVLLDAAGSVEGVRPEPEPEAWVEAFGESSIDFAVRFWHAPDIATLWRVRSGVAMALKSGLDGAGIEIPFPQRTIGVRPGIRVRVGGDGDPERS
;
A
#
# COMPACT_ATOMS: atom_id res chain seq x y z
N MET A 1 -50.69 30.66 -14.34
CA MET A 1 -51.80 30.05 -15.10
C MET A 1 -51.22 29.54 -16.44
N VAL A 2 -50.26 28.60 -16.41
CA VAL A 2 -49.60 28.01 -17.61
C VAL A 2 -49.35 26.49 -17.47
N PRO A 3 -50.02 25.68 -16.63
CA PRO A 3 -49.74 24.25 -16.66
C PRO A 3 -50.67 23.38 -17.52
N LEU A 4 -51.86 23.86 -17.89
CA LEU A 4 -52.86 23.01 -18.58
C LEU A 4 -52.63 22.82 -20.09
N ALA A 5 -51.87 23.71 -20.75
CA ALA A 5 -51.61 23.60 -22.18
C ALA A 5 -50.41 22.67 -22.52
N VAL A 6 -49.49 22.48 -21.60
CA VAL A 6 -48.31 21.58 -21.78
C VAL A 6 -48.73 20.12 -21.61
N GLU A 7 -49.61 19.83 -20.63
CA GLU A 7 -50.11 18.45 -20.42
C GLU A 7 -51.00 17.96 -21.61
N ALA A 8 -51.75 18.86 -22.25
CA ALA A 8 -52.60 18.48 -23.40
C ALA A 8 -51.79 18.11 -24.64
N THR A 9 -50.67 18.83 -24.90
CA THR A 9 -49.77 18.53 -26.02
C THR A 9 -48.98 17.23 -25.82
N GLU A 10 -48.54 16.91 -24.60
CA GLU A 10 -47.84 15.65 -24.32
C GLU A 10 -48.75 14.42 -24.42
N THR A 11 -50.03 14.56 -24.04
CA THR A 11 -51.01 13.46 -24.15
C THR A 11 -51.45 13.23 -25.61
N GLU A 12 -51.55 14.27 -26.45
CA GLU A 12 -51.83 14.13 -27.89
C GLU A 12 -50.64 13.52 -28.64
N GLU A 13 -49.40 13.93 -28.36
CA GLU A 13 -48.20 13.31 -28.95
C GLU A 13 -48.06 11.82 -28.57
N LEU A 14 -48.37 11.45 -27.33
CA LEU A 14 -48.42 10.06 -26.91
C LEU A 14 -49.51 9.27 -27.63
N ALA A 15 -50.71 9.84 -27.77
CA ALA A 15 -51.82 9.20 -28.48
C ALA A 15 -51.51 8.97 -29.96
N GLU A 16 -50.87 9.93 -30.65
CA GLU A 16 -50.42 9.76 -32.04
C GLU A 16 -49.33 8.69 -32.17
N ALA A 17 -48.37 8.62 -31.23
CA ALA A 17 -47.32 7.59 -31.21
C ALA A 17 -47.92 6.17 -31.10
N PHE A 18 -49.01 6.01 -30.35
CA PHE A 18 -49.70 4.72 -30.20
C PHE A 18 -50.61 4.33 -31.36
N GLN A 19 -51.10 5.29 -32.20
CA GLN A 19 -51.99 5.01 -33.32
C GLN A 19 -51.31 4.32 -34.52
N GLY A 20 -49.95 4.34 -34.57
CA GLY A 20 -49.17 3.69 -35.64
C GLY A 20 -48.66 2.28 -35.30
N LEU A 21 -48.91 1.78 -34.07
CA LEU A 21 -48.34 0.50 -33.60
C LEU A 21 -49.15 -0.69 -34.15
N THR A 22 -48.40 -1.64 -34.71
CA THR A 22 -48.97 -2.91 -35.16
C THR A 22 -49.06 -3.90 -33.99
N ALA A 23 -49.91 -4.94 -34.14
CA ALA A 23 -49.93 -6.01 -33.13
C ALA A 23 -48.57 -6.69 -32.96
N GLU A 24 -47.73 -6.66 -33.99
CA GLU A 24 -46.34 -7.19 -33.96
C GLU A 24 -45.46 -6.38 -33.03
N ASP A 25 -45.59 -5.05 -32.99
CA ASP A 25 -44.78 -4.19 -32.09
C ASP A 25 -45.10 -4.45 -30.62
N TRP A 26 -46.39 -4.65 -30.30
CA TRP A 26 -46.84 -5.01 -28.97
C TRP A 26 -46.34 -6.39 -28.51
N ILE A 27 -46.38 -7.37 -29.44
CA ILE A 27 -45.85 -8.71 -29.16
C ILE A 27 -44.36 -8.65 -28.97
N LEU A 28 -43.62 -7.90 -29.79
CA LEU A 28 -42.17 -7.75 -29.68
C LEU A 28 -41.77 -7.04 -28.38
N ALA A 29 -42.40 -5.94 -28.03
CA ALA A 29 -42.18 -5.21 -26.79
C ALA A 29 -42.45 -6.10 -25.55
N GLY A 30 -43.55 -6.84 -25.58
CA GLY A 30 -43.88 -7.83 -24.54
C GLY A 30 -42.83 -8.95 -24.44
N ALA A 31 -42.43 -9.52 -25.58
CA ALA A 31 -41.40 -10.58 -25.60
C ALA A 31 -40.06 -10.09 -25.05
N VAL A 32 -39.65 -8.88 -25.38
CA VAL A 32 -38.40 -8.29 -24.84
C VAL A 32 -38.50 -8.03 -23.34
N PHE A 33 -39.60 -7.48 -22.87
CA PHE A 33 -39.84 -7.22 -21.45
C PHE A 33 -39.82 -8.52 -20.64
N PHE A 34 -40.62 -9.52 -21.03
CA PHE A 34 -40.64 -10.81 -20.33
C PHE A 34 -39.32 -11.57 -20.48
N GLY A 35 -38.64 -11.46 -21.64
CA GLY A 35 -37.33 -12.00 -21.87
C GLY A 35 -36.29 -11.38 -20.90
N SER A 36 -36.34 -10.05 -20.70
CA SER A 36 -35.44 -9.38 -19.74
C SER A 36 -35.67 -9.81 -18.29
N LEU A 37 -36.93 -10.04 -17.89
CA LEU A 37 -37.26 -10.60 -16.59
C LEU A 37 -36.73 -12.02 -16.40
N LEU A 38 -36.83 -12.86 -17.44
CA LEU A 38 -36.29 -14.22 -17.43
C LEU A 38 -34.79 -14.20 -17.30
N VAL A 39 -34.10 -13.39 -18.11
CA VAL A 39 -32.62 -13.22 -18.04
C VAL A 39 -32.22 -12.71 -16.66
N SER A 40 -32.93 -11.73 -16.09
CA SER A 40 -32.67 -11.24 -14.73
C SER A 40 -32.76 -12.35 -13.68
N ARG A 41 -33.78 -13.24 -13.81
CA ARG A 41 -33.91 -14.41 -12.91
C ARG A 41 -32.76 -15.41 -13.07
N VAL A 42 -32.37 -15.67 -14.31
CA VAL A 42 -31.22 -16.56 -14.61
C VAL A 42 -29.91 -15.99 -14.02
N VAL A 43 -29.67 -14.70 -14.22
CA VAL A 43 -28.47 -14.02 -13.64
C VAL A 43 -28.46 -14.13 -12.11
N LYS A 44 -29.59 -13.87 -11.46
CA LYS A 44 -29.70 -14.01 -9.99
C LYS A 44 -29.50 -15.46 -9.53
N ALA A 45 -30.03 -16.42 -10.28
CA ALA A 45 -29.87 -17.85 -9.95
C ALA A 45 -28.41 -18.32 -10.15
N LEU A 46 -27.74 -17.87 -11.24
CA LEU A 46 -26.33 -18.15 -11.47
C LEU A 46 -25.45 -17.55 -10.39
N ALA A 47 -25.66 -16.27 -10.03
CA ALA A 47 -24.97 -15.63 -8.93
C ALA A 47 -25.14 -16.39 -7.62
N ALA A 48 -26.35 -16.88 -7.31
CA ALA A 48 -26.61 -17.69 -6.13
C ALA A 48 -25.90 -19.06 -6.16
N ARG A 49 -25.76 -19.69 -7.35
CA ARG A 49 -25.08 -21.00 -7.50
C ARG A 49 -23.56 -20.89 -7.36
N VAL A 50 -22.95 -19.85 -7.88
CA VAL A 50 -21.50 -19.58 -7.73
C VAL A 50 -21.16 -19.43 -6.26
N VAL A 51 -22.01 -18.76 -5.50
CA VAL A 51 -21.88 -18.57 -4.05
C VAL A 51 -21.89 -19.88 -3.26
N GLN A 52 -22.74 -20.82 -3.65
CA GLN A 52 -22.86 -22.08 -2.94
C GLN A 52 -21.63 -22.99 -3.11
N ARG A 53 -20.79 -22.75 -4.12
CA ARG A 53 -19.56 -23.52 -4.37
C ARG A 53 -18.36 -23.03 -3.56
N ASP A 54 -18.27 -21.75 -3.22
CA ASP A 54 -17.07 -21.15 -2.60
C ASP A 54 -17.15 -20.94 -1.07
N GLY A 55 -18.22 -21.37 -0.40
CA GLY A 55 -18.30 -21.67 1.04
C GLY A 55 -18.10 -20.54 2.06
N GLY A 56 -17.86 -19.28 1.69
CA GLY A 56 -17.64 -18.16 2.61
C GLY A 56 -18.89 -17.28 2.82
N ALA A 57 -19.33 -17.12 4.08
CA ALA A 57 -20.53 -16.31 4.40
C ALA A 57 -20.46 -14.83 3.95
N GLY A 58 -19.28 -14.28 3.77
CA GLY A 58 -19.07 -12.91 3.25
C GLY A 58 -19.18 -12.82 1.73
N ALA A 59 -18.57 -13.76 1.00
CA ALA A 59 -18.62 -13.85 -0.45
C ALA A 59 -20.05 -14.07 -0.95
N SER A 60 -20.87 -14.79 -0.15
CA SER A 60 -22.27 -15.07 -0.47
C SER A 60 -23.14 -13.80 -0.55
N ARG A 61 -23.01 -12.88 0.38
CA ARG A 61 -23.76 -11.62 0.39
C ARG A 61 -23.37 -10.69 -0.76
N ALA A 62 -22.06 -10.56 -1.02
CA ALA A 62 -21.54 -9.71 -2.10
C ALA A 62 -22.02 -10.19 -3.47
N ALA A 63 -21.93 -11.48 -3.78
CA ALA A 63 -22.39 -12.02 -5.07
C ALA A 63 -23.92 -11.95 -5.23
N GLN A 64 -24.70 -12.07 -4.17
CA GLN A 64 -26.16 -11.83 -4.23
C GLN A 64 -26.48 -10.35 -4.54
N LEU A 65 -25.73 -9.41 -3.95
CA LEU A 65 -25.88 -7.98 -4.25
C LEU A 65 -25.54 -7.68 -5.72
N VAL A 66 -24.40 -8.19 -6.21
CA VAL A 66 -23.99 -8.06 -7.61
C VAL A 66 -25.04 -8.66 -8.54
N GLY A 67 -25.56 -9.86 -8.24
CA GLY A 67 -26.62 -10.49 -9.02
C GLY A 67 -27.92 -9.68 -9.04
N ARG A 68 -28.27 -8.99 -7.93
CA ARG A 68 -29.44 -8.08 -7.88
C ARG A 68 -29.22 -6.83 -8.75
N VAL A 69 -28.04 -6.21 -8.64
CA VAL A 69 -27.69 -5.00 -9.41
C VAL A 69 -27.66 -5.32 -10.91
N VAL A 70 -26.93 -6.36 -11.32
CA VAL A 70 -26.85 -6.78 -12.72
C VAL A 70 -28.22 -7.18 -13.25
N GLY A 71 -28.99 -7.96 -12.48
CA GLY A 71 -30.35 -8.33 -12.84
C GLY A 71 -31.31 -7.11 -12.96
N GLY A 72 -31.12 -6.09 -12.11
CA GLY A 72 -31.84 -4.82 -12.20
C GLY A 72 -31.52 -4.05 -13.48
N LEU A 73 -30.21 -3.94 -13.81
CA LEU A 73 -29.78 -3.28 -15.07
C LEU A 73 -30.32 -3.96 -16.32
N VAL A 74 -30.38 -5.30 -16.34
CA VAL A 74 -30.97 -6.06 -17.45
C VAL A 74 -32.46 -5.71 -17.61
N VAL A 75 -33.19 -5.61 -16.49
CA VAL A 75 -34.64 -5.23 -16.57
C VAL A 75 -34.78 -3.80 -17.03
N VAL A 76 -33.99 -2.85 -16.53
CA VAL A 76 -34.02 -1.45 -16.99
C VAL A 76 -33.73 -1.36 -18.50
N GLY A 77 -32.71 -2.07 -18.99
CA GLY A 77 -32.37 -2.14 -20.41
C GLY A 77 -33.52 -2.74 -21.23
N GLY A 78 -34.16 -3.80 -20.74
CA GLY A 78 -35.32 -4.42 -21.37
C GLY A 78 -36.52 -3.48 -21.45
N VAL A 79 -36.82 -2.71 -20.39
CA VAL A 79 -37.88 -1.69 -20.38
C VAL A 79 -37.56 -0.58 -21.36
N VAL A 80 -36.35 -0.04 -21.37
CA VAL A 80 -35.92 1.00 -22.31
C VAL A 80 -36.09 0.53 -23.76
N TYR A 81 -35.65 -0.69 -24.06
CA TYR A 81 -35.78 -1.26 -25.40
C TYR A 81 -37.26 -1.52 -25.80
N ALA A 82 -38.06 -2.03 -24.86
CA ALA A 82 -39.52 -2.23 -25.11
C ALA A 82 -40.22 -0.90 -25.39
N LEU A 83 -39.91 0.16 -24.66
CA LEU A 83 -40.43 1.50 -24.90
C LEU A 83 -39.97 2.05 -26.26
N GLN A 84 -38.76 1.75 -26.70
CA GLN A 84 -38.25 2.14 -28.02
C GLN A 84 -39.04 1.47 -29.15
N VAL A 85 -39.38 0.19 -29.01
CA VAL A 85 -40.21 -0.56 -29.98
C VAL A 85 -41.59 0.04 -30.06
N LEU A 86 -42.13 0.54 -28.95
CA LEU A 86 -43.41 1.21 -28.87
C LEU A 86 -43.39 2.67 -29.37
N GLY A 87 -42.29 3.13 -30.01
CA GLY A 87 -42.18 4.46 -30.60
C GLY A 87 -42.03 5.62 -29.61
N VAL A 88 -41.82 5.32 -28.30
CA VAL A 88 -41.62 6.36 -27.28
C VAL A 88 -40.29 7.10 -27.51
N ARG A 89 -40.32 8.42 -27.52
CA ARG A 89 -39.12 9.26 -27.64
C ARG A 89 -38.28 9.15 -26.39
N LEU A 90 -37.24 8.32 -26.43
CA LEU A 90 -36.36 8.03 -25.27
C LEU A 90 -35.30 9.10 -25.01
N GLY A 91 -35.16 10.12 -25.84
CA GLY A 91 -34.10 11.13 -25.70
C GLY A 91 -33.97 11.72 -24.29
N PRO A 92 -35.02 12.31 -23.70
CA PRO A 92 -35.01 12.85 -22.35
C PRO A 92 -34.74 11.79 -21.28
N LEU A 93 -35.30 10.59 -21.43
CA LEU A 93 -35.09 9.47 -20.49
C LEU A 93 -33.66 8.97 -20.52
N LEU A 94 -33.07 8.79 -21.71
CA LEU A 94 -31.66 8.39 -21.87
C LEU A 94 -30.71 9.46 -21.37
N GLY A 95 -31.06 10.75 -21.57
CA GLY A 95 -30.30 11.85 -20.97
C GLY A 95 -30.28 11.81 -19.43
N ALA A 96 -31.45 11.63 -18.81
CA ALA A 96 -31.57 11.50 -17.36
C ALA A 96 -30.86 10.26 -16.82
N LEU A 97 -31.00 9.11 -17.49
CA LEU A 97 -30.28 7.87 -17.15
C LEU A 97 -28.77 8.03 -17.31
N GLY A 98 -28.32 8.75 -18.35
CA GLY A 98 -26.90 9.04 -18.58
C GLY A 98 -26.31 9.89 -17.46
N LEU A 99 -26.97 10.97 -17.06
CA LEU A 99 -26.55 11.83 -15.94
C LEU A 99 -26.57 11.06 -14.60
N GLY A 100 -27.65 10.30 -14.35
CA GLY A 100 -27.77 9.46 -13.17
C GLY A 100 -26.69 8.36 -13.13
N GLY A 101 -26.42 7.73 -14.28
CA GLY A 101 -25.34 6.75 -14.43
C GLY A 101 -23.95 7.33 -14.15
N LEU A 102 -23.69 8.56 -14.62
CA LEU A 102 -22.45 9.27 -14.36
C LEU A 102 -22.27 9.57 -12.86
N ALA A 103 -23.32 10.01 -12.19
CA ALA A 103 -23.31 10.25 -10.75
C ALA A 103 -22.99 8.95 -9.96
N VAL A 104 -23.63 7.82 -10.35
CA VAL A 104 -23.37 6.51 -9.75
C VAL A 104 -21.93 6.05 -10.04
N ALA A 105 -21.41 6.29 -11.25
CA ALA A 105 -20.03 5.94 -11.61
C ALA A 105 -19.02 6.69 -10.76
N PHE A 106 -19.19 7.99 -10.51
CA PHE A 106 -18.36 8.76 -9.61
C PHE A 106 -18.44 8.25 -8.16
N ALA A 107 -19.65 7.95 -7.68
CA ALA A 107 -19.84 7.39 -6.34
C ALA A 107 -19.15 6.01 -6.16
N ALA A 108 -19.12 5.19 -7.22
CA ALA A 108 -18.51 3.86 -7.21
C ALA A 108 -17.00 3.86 -7.52
N GLN A 109 -16.43 4.98 -7.97
CA GLN A 109 -15.05 5.09 -8.45
C GLN A 109 -14.02 4.54 -7.45
N ALA A 110 -14.13 4.90 -6.17
CA ALA A 110 -13.19 4.46 -5.15
C ALA A 110 -13.23 2.93 -4.93
N ILE A 111 -14.41 2.33 -5.03
CA ILE A 111 -14.59 0.87 -4.89
C ILE A 111 -13.95 0.17 -6.09
N LEU A 112 -14.27 0.62 -7.30
CA LEU A 112 -13.70 0.06 -8.53
C LEU A 112 -12.16 0.19 -8.56
N SER A 113 -11.63 1.35 -8.19
CA SER A 113 -10.19 1.59 -8.13
C SER A 113 -9.47 0.56 -7.25
N ASN A 114 -10.01 0.27 -6.06
CA ASN A 114 -9.44 -0.74 -5.16
C ASN A 114 -9.53 -2.18 -5.72
N VAL A 115 -10.63 -2.52 -6.37
CA VAL A 115 -10.80 -3.84 -7.02
C VAL A 115 -9.80 -4.01 -8.17
N PHE A 116 -9.68 -3.02 -9.06
CA PHE A 116 -8.69 -3.06 -10.15
C PHE A 116 -7.25 -3.11 -9.61
N ALA A 117 -6.94 -2.32 -8.58
CA ALA A 117 -5.64 -2.37 -7.93
C ALA A 117 -5.33 -3.75 -7.34
N SER A 118 -6.31 -4.38 -6.68
CA SER A 118 -6.15 -5.74 -6.15
C SER A 118 -5.85 -6.76 -7.24
N VAL A 119 -6.61 -6.73 -8.35
CA VAL A 119 -6.36 -7.62 -9.50
C VAL A 119 -4.97 -7.40 -10.06
N LEU A 120 -4.53 -6.15 -10.20
CA LEU A 120 -3.22 -5.82 -10.73
C LEU A 120 -2.08 -6.25 -9.79
N LEU A 121 -2.23 -6.05 -8.47
CA LEU A 121 -1.29 -6.54 -7.46
C LEU A 121 -1.16 -8.06 -7.49
N GLN A 122 -2.28 -8.78 -7.62
CA GLN A 122 -2.28 -10.24 -7.72
C GLN A 122 -1.71 -10.76 -9.04
N ALA A 123 -1.89 -10.02 -10.15
CA ALA A 123 -1.34 -10.38 -11.45
C ALA A 123 0.17 -10.12 -11.54
N ARG A 124 0.63 -8.95 -11.10
CA ARG A 124 2.05 -8.54 -11.15
C ARG A 124 2.88 -9.13 -10.02
N ARG A 125 2.27 -9.41 -8.88
CA ARG A 125 2.88 -10.00 -7.68
C ARG A 125 4.17 -9.28 -7.24
N PRO A 126 4.15 -7.97 -6.98
CA PRO A 126 5.33 -7.25 -6.50
C PRO A 126 5.77 -7.75 -5.12
N PHE A 127 4.90 -8.40 -4.39
CA PHE A 127 5.13 -9.11 -3.12
C PHE A 127 4.18 -10.31 -3.00
N ARG A 128 4.48 -11.19 -2.07
CA ARG A 128 3.68 -12.38 -1.74
C ARG A 128 3.29 -12.35 -0.27
N SER A 129 2.31 -13.17 0.11
CA SER A 129 2.03 -13.43 1.53
C SER A 129 3.28 -14.01 2.20
N GLY A 130 3.64 -13.45 3.36
CA GLY A 130 4.88 -13.74 4.07
C GLY A 130 6.03 -12.76 3.78
N ASP A 131 5.98 -11.99 2.70
CA ASP A 131 7.00 -10.97 2.43
C ASP A 131 6.94 -9.82 3.43
N GLN A 132 8.10 -9.26 3.74
CA GLN A 132 8.23 -8.05 4.56
C GLN A 132 8.38 -6.85 3.64
N ILE A 133 7.43 -5.93 3.75
CA ILE A 133 7.37 -4.75 2.88
C ILE A 133 7.22 -3.46 3.68
N SER A 134 7.58 -2.35 3.02
CA SER A 134 7.21 -1.00 3.45
C SER A 134 6.44 -0.31 2.33
N THR A 135 5.32 0.28 2.66
CA THR A 135 4.49 1.09 1.75
C THR A 135 3.67 2.08 2.57
N ASN A 136 3.47 3.31 2.08
CA ASN A 136 2.73 4.37 2.80
C ASN A 136 3.23 4.55 4.25
N ASP A 137 4.54 4.53 4.47
CA ASP A 137 5.19 4.64 5.78
C ASP A 137 4.79 3.54 6.79
N ILE A 138 4.20 2.44 6.31
CA ILE A 138 3.82 1.28 7.10
C ILE A 138 4.76 0.14 6.74
N GLU A 139 5.48 -0.39 7.74
CA GLU A 139 6.33 -1.55 7.61
C GLU A 139 5.70 -2.77 8.29
N GLY A 140 5.77 -3.92 7.62
CA GLY A 140 5.25 -5.15 8.18
C GLY A 140 5.33 -6.35 7.24
N THR A 141 4.85 -7.48 7.75
CA THR A 141 4.71 -8.71 6.98
C THR A 141 3.33 -8.76 6.33
N VAL A 142 3.30 -9.07 5.03
CA VAL A 142 2.05 -9.27 4.29
C VAL A 142 1.38 -10.55 4.79
N GLU A 143 0.18 -10.43 5.33
CA GLU A 143 -0.63 -11.60 5.70
C GLU A 143 -1.43 -12.10 4.50
N GLU A 144 -2.20 -11.22 3.89
CA GLU A 144 -3.08 -11.55 2.77
C GLU A 144 -3.38 -10.33 1.88
N VAL A 145 -3.73 -10.61 0.63
CA VAL A 145 -4.23 -9.60 -0.32
C VAL A 145 -5.69 -9.93 -0.61
N ASN A 146 -6.58 -9.11 -0.06
CA ASN A 146 -8.02 -9.22 -0.27
C ASN A 146 -8.46 -8.43 -1.50
N LEU A 147 -9.74 -8.55 -1.88
CA LEU A 147 -10.31 -7.85 -3.04
C LEU A 147 -10.18 -6.32 -2.98
N ARG A 148 -10.06 -5.74 -1.79
CA ARG A 148 -10.02 -4.28 -1.58
C ARG A 148 -8.84 -3.80 -0.75
N THR A 149 -8.25 -4.66 0.07
CA THR A 149 -7.20 -4.31 1.03
C THR A 149 -6.06 -5.31 1.01
N VAL A 150 -4.85 -4.81 1.21
CA VAL A 150 -3.68 -5.59 1.63
C VAL A 150 -3.64 -5.57 3.15
N VAL A 151 -3.51 -6.71 3.77
CA VAL A 151 -3.40 -6.85 5.22
C VAL A 151 -1.94 -7.02 5.58
N LEU A 152 -1.44 -6.09 6.38
CA LEU A 152 -0.08 -6.09 6.92
C LEU A 152 -0.11 -6.33 8.42
N ARG A 153 0.83 -7.12 8.91
CA ARG A 153 1.13 -7.21 10.33
C ARG A 153 2.42 -6.46 10.60
N THR A 154 2.31 -5.35 11.34
CA THR A 154 3.47 -4.55 11.73
C THR A 154 4.38 -5.32 12.69
N TYR A 155 5.61 -4.86 12.84
CA TYR A 155 6.56 -5.45 13.80
C TYR A 155 6.17 -5.18 15.27
N ALA A 156 5.26 -4.24 15.52
CA ALA A 156 4.64 -4.00 16.83
C ALA A 156 3.47 -4.97 17.12
N GLY A 157 3.11 -5.83 16.14
CA GLY A 157 2.02 -6.82 16.29
C GLY A 157 0.66 -6.30 15.85
N GLU A 158 0.56 -5.10 15.31
CA GLU A 158 -0.70 -4.52 14.84
C GLU A 158 -1.08 -5.07 13.47
N ARG A 159 -2.38 -5.26 13.26
CA ARG A 159 -2.93 -5.66 11.96
C ARG A 159 -3.47 -4.43 11.25
N VAL A 160 -2.83 -4.03 10.16
CA VAL A 160 -3.18 -2.85 9.38
C VAL A 160 -3.79 -3.26 8.04
N LEU A 161 -4.93 -2.67 7.69
CA LEU A 161 -5.62 -2.88 6.43
C LEU A 161 -5.37 -1.67 5.52
N VAL A 162 -4.52 -1.83 4.52
CA VAL A 162 -4.20 -0.77 3.56
C VAL A 162 -5.03 -0.96 2.29
N PRO A 163 -5.77 0.05 1.81
CA PRO A 163 -6.51 -0.04 0.55
C PRO A 163 -5.59 -0.38 -0.62
N CYS A 164 -5.99 -1.33 -1.49
CA CYS A 164 -5.14 -1.79 -2.60
C CYS A 164 -4.74 -0.66 -3.55
N ALA A 165 -5.62 0.31 -3.78
CA ALA A 165 -5.32 1.46 -4.63
C ALA A 165 -4.20 2.35 -4.03
N GLN A 166 -4.14 2.50 -2.71
CA GLN A 166 -3.06 3.23 -2.03
C GLN A 166 -1.72 2.48 -2.14
N VAL A 167 -1.73 1.15 -1.93
CA VAL A 167 -0.52 0.33 -2.07
C VAL A 167 0.02 0.39 -3.50
N LEU A 168 -0.86 0.31 -4.51
CA LEU A 168 -0.45 0.37 -5.92
C LEU A 168 0.05 1.75 -6.33
N GLY A 169 -0.47 2.81 -5.73
CA GLY A 169 -0.12 4.21 -6.02
C GLY A 169 1.12 4.71 -5.29
N ALA A 170 1.66 3.96 -4.33
CA ALA A 170 2.84 4.31 -3.54
C ALA A 170 4.05 3.45 -3.92
N PRO A 171 5.28 3.88 -3.61
CA PRO A 171 6.45 3.02 -3.66
C PRO A 171 6.28 1.80 -2.76
N ILE A 172 6.68 0.64 -3.27
CA ILE A 172 6.68 -0.62 -2.52
C ILE A 172 8.12 -1.06 -2.34
N TYR A 173 8.60 -1.04 -1.11
CA TYR A 173 9.91 -1.59 -0.75
C TYR A 173 9.72 -3.02 -0.25
N ASN A 174 10.10 -4.01 -1.05
CA ASN A 174 10.05 -5.41 -0.64
C ASN A 174 11.42 -5.84 -0.14
N PHE A 175 11.55 -5.98 1.17
CA PHE A 175 12.82 -6.30 1.83
C PHE A 175 13.23 -7.76 1.63
N THR A 176 12.26 -8.66 1.47
CA THR A 176 12.49 -10.11 1.40
C THR A 176 12.43 -10.68 -0.02
N ALA A 177 12.17 -9.83 -1.03
CA ALA A 177 12.18 -10.26 -2.43
C ALA A 177 13.57 -10.76 -2.87
N ASN A 178 14.63 -10.16 -2.36
CA ASN A 178 16.01 -10.57 -2.58
C ASN A 178 16.50 -11.49 -1.47
N ARG A 179 17.44 -12.36 -1.79
CA ARG A 179 18.02 -13.29 -0.81
C ARG A 179 18.89 -12.64 0.26
N LEU A 180 19.41 -11.45 -0.02
CA LEU A 180 20.29 -10.69 0.84
C LEU A 180 19.81 -9.25 0.95
N ARG A 181 20.03 -8.68 2.13
CA ARG A 181 19.81 -7.26 2.45
C ARG A 181 21.11 -6.67 2.94
N ARG A 182 21.45 -5.46 2.49
CA ARG A 182 22.59 -4.69 2.99
C ARG A 182 22.14 -3.77 4.12
N THR A 183 22.89 -3.79 5.22
CA THR A 183 22.76 -2.82 6.32
C THR A 183 24.02 -1.98 6.41
N THR A 184 23.83 -0.72 6.76
CA THR A 184 24.94 0.22 7.04
C THR A 184 24.88 0.58 8.52
N LEU A 185 26.06 0.58 9.16
CA LEU A 185 26.27 1.15 10.49
C LEU A 185 27.31 2.25 10.36
N GLU A 186 27.00 3.40 10.94
CA GLU A 186 27.92 4.52 11.05
C GLU A 186 28.67 4.41 12.37
N VAL A 187 29.99 4.63 12.33
CA VAL A 187 30.85 4.66 13.51
C VAL A 187 31.91 5.74 13.34
N GLY A 188 32.04 6.62 14.33
CA GLY A 188 33.04 7.68 14.34
C GLY A 188 34.29 7.29 15.11
N VAL A 189 35.46 7.62 14.58
CA VAL A 189 36.75 7.49 15.25
C VAL A 189 37.39 8.87 15.50
N ALA A 190 38.22 8.99 16.50
CA ALA A 190 38.89 10.27 16.81
C ALA A 190 39.78 10.75 15.66
N TYR A 191 39.90 12.07 15.47
CA TYR A 191 40.71 12.67 14.42
C TYR A 191 42.21 12.27 14.47
N GLY A 192 42.72 11.89 15.63
CA GLY A 192 44.10 11.41 15.81
C GLY A 192 44.31 9.94 15.47
N SER A 193 43.24 9.20 15.09
CA SER A 193 43.33 7.77 14.81
C SER A 193 43.97 7.50 13.44
N ASP A 194 44.74 6.38 13.34
CA ASP A 194 45.17 5.87 12.05
C ASP A 194 44.00 5.21 11.31
N LEU A 195 43.55 5.89 10.25
CA LEU A 195 42.38 5.49 9.49
C LEU A 195 42.54 4.15 8.78
N ALA A 196 43.75 3.81 8.34
CA ALA A 196 44.00 2.53 7.68
C ALA A 196 43.90 1.36 8.67
N THR A 197 44.37 1.56 9.89
CA THR A 197 44.22 0.57 10.98
C THR A 197 42.76 0.48 11.42
N ALA A 198 42.07 1.64 11.57
CA ALA A 198 40.64 1.66 11.89
C ALA A 198 39.81 0.89 10.86
N GLN A 199 40.02 1.13 9.58
CA GLN A 199 39.31 0.44 8.50
C GLN A 199 39.49 -1.08 8.57
N ARG A 200 40.73 -1.58 8.79
CA ARG A 200 40.98 -3.02 8.90
C ARG A 200 40.25 -3.62 10.11
N VAL A 201 40.33 -2.97 11.27
CA VAL A 201 39.65 -3.42 12.49
C VAL A 201 38.14 -3.48 12.29
N LEU A 202 37.54 -2.47 11.60
CA LEU A 202 36.11 -2.43 11.32
C LEU A 202 35.70 -3.56 10.37
N LEU A 203 36.50 -3.86 9.35
CA LEU A 203 36.25 -4.96 8.40
C LEU A 203 36.34 -6.32 9.10
N ASP A 204 37.39 -6.56 9.85
CA ASP A 204 37.61 -7.81 10.60
C ASP A 204 36.49 -8.04 11.61
N ALA A 205 36.13 -7.00 12.36
CA ALA A 205 35.09 -7.07 13.35
C ALA A 205 33.72 -7.37 12.70
N ALA A 206 33.36 -6.68 11.60
CA ALA A 206 32.10 -6.91 10.91
C ALA A 206 32.03 -8.32 10.31
N GLY A 207 33.14 -8.81 9.72
CA GLY A 207 33.22 -10.13 9.10
C GLY A 207 33.18 -11.28 10.10
N SER A 208 33.54 -11.05 11.37
CA SER A 208 33.56 -12.08 12.41
C SER A 208 32.17 -12.45 12.95
N VAL A 209 31.12 -11.62 12.65
CA VAL A 209 29.81 -11.78 13.25
C VAL A 209 28.99 -12.83 12.52
N GLU A 210 28.44 -13.77 13.27
CA GLU A 210 27.55 -14.78 12.75
C GLU A 210 26.31 -14.14 12.09
N GLY A 211 26.03 -14.53 10.84
CA GLY A 211 24.93 -14.01 10.03
C GLY A 211 25.34 -12.91 9.05
N VAL A 212 26.51 -12.32 9.19
CA VAL A 212 27.14 -11.52 8.12
C VAL A 212 27.60 -12.47 7.01
N ARG A 213 27.31 -12.12 5.78
CA ARG A 213 27.70 -12.92 4.61
C ARG A 213 29.12 -12.60 4.20
N PRO A 214 29.93 -13.63 3.88
CA PRO A 214 31.29 -13.42 3.36
C PRO A 214 31.27 -12.91 1.92
N GLU A 215 30.20 -13.17 1.17
CA GLU A 215 29.98 -12.69 -0.20
C GLU A 215 28.57 -12.09 -0.32
N PRO A 216 28.46 -10.81 -0.70
CA PRO A 216 29.53 -9.82 -0.86
C PRO A 216 30.24 -9.50 0.48
N GLU A 217 31.56 -9.25 0.41
CA GLU A 217 32.36 -8.91 1.58
C GLU A 217 31.87 -7.64 2.31
N PRO A 218 32.05 -7.52 3.62
CA PRO A 218 31.84 -6.27 4.34
C PRO A 218 32.73 -5.15 3.80
N GLU A 219 32.22 -3.94 3.82
CA GLU A 219 32.92 -2.73 3.37
C GLU A 219 32.96 -1.71 4.51
N ALA A 220 34.08 -0.99 4.63
CA ALA A 220 34.20 0.13 5.55
C ALA A 220 34.82 1.32 4.82
N TRP A 221 34.09 2.40 4.71
CA TRP A 221 34.51 3.60 3.98
C TRP A 221 34.43 4.83 4.88
N VAL A 222 35.42 5.73 4.78
CA VAL A 222 35.29 7.06 5.35
C VAL A 222 34.17 7.77 4.60
N GLU A 223 33.13 8.16 5.31
CA GLU A 223 31.94 8.79 4.75
C GLU A 223 31.97 10.31 4.94
N ALA A 224 32.38 10.75 6.14
CA ALA A 224 32.40 12.17 6.47
C ALA A 224 33.46 12.53 7.50
N PHE A 225 33.83 13.80 7.51
CA PHE A 225 34.59 14.44 8.58
C PHE A 225 33.60 15.22 9.44
N GLY A 226 33.16 14.60 10.56
CA GLY A 226 32.18 15.15 11.47
C GLY A 226 32.75 16.22 12.41
N GLU A 227 31.91 16.81 13.25
CA GLU A 227 32.33 17.87 14.18
C GLU A 227 33.37 17.40 15.22
N SER A 228 33.33 16.12 15.60
CA SER A 228 34.20 15.56 16.64
C SER A 228 34.80 14.21 16.25
N SER A 229 34.47 13.64 15.12
CA SER A 229 34.86 12.32 14.65
C SER A 229 35.10 12.30 13.15
N ILE A 230 35.87 11.30 12.71
CA ILE A 230 35.89 10.87 11.31
C ILE A 230 34.97 9.67 11.21
N ASP A 231 33.90 9.82 10.40
CA ASP A 231 32.81 8.88 10.36
C ASP A 231 33.03 7.84 9.27
N PHE A 232 32.94 6.57 9.64
CA PHE A 232 32.97 5.42 8.75
C PHE A 232 31.56 4.87 8.54
N ALA A 233 31.22 4.56 7.29
CA ALA A 233 30.09 3.73 6.95
C ALA A 233 30.54 2.27 6.80
N VAL A 234 30.14 1.42 7.75
CA VAL A 234 30.38 -0.03 7.71
C VAL A 234 29.16 -0.71 7.11
N ARG A 235 29.34 -1.33 5.95
CA ARG A 235 28.29 -1.98 5.17
C ARG A 235 28.50 -3.49 5.18
N PHE A 236 27.42 -4.22 5.43
CA PHE A 236 27.47 -5.69 5.46
C PHE A 236 26.15 -6.28 4.98
N TRP A 237 26.23 -7.50 4.47
CA TRP A 237 25.10 -8.24 3.91
C TRP A 237 24.67 -9.36 4.85
N HIS A 238 23.37 -9.58 4.96
CA HIS A 238 22.75 -10.62 5.80
C HIS A 238 21.44 -11.12 5.21
N ALA A 239 20.81 -12.13 5.82
CA ALA A 239 19.47 -12.57 5.44
C ALA A 239 18.44 -11.44 5.65
N PRO A 240 17.46 -11.28 4.75
CA PRO A 240 16.71 -10.05 4.61
C PRO A 240 15.64 -9.82 5.67
N ASP A 241 15.29 -10.87 6.45
CA ASP A 241 14.24 -10.78 7.46
C ASP A 241 14.58 -9.86 8.63
N ILE A 242 13.54 -9.26 9.22
CA ILE A 242 13.67 -8.25 10.28
C ILE A 242 14.35 -8.79 11.55
N ALA A 243 14.10 -10.04 11.90
CA ALA A 243 14.69 -10.64 13.11
C ALA A 243 16.20 -10.82 12.93
N THR A 244 16.63 -11.31 11.76
CA THR A 244 18.04 -11.41 11.40
C THR A 244 18.69 -10.03 11.29
N LEU A 245 18.01 -9.05 10.69
CA LEU A 245 18.52 -7.67 10.61
C LEU A 245 18.91 -7.14 12.00
N TRP A 246 18.02 -7.19 12.98
CA TRP A 246 18.30 -6.65 14.30
C TRP A 246 19.36 -7.42 15.06
N ARG A 247 19.33 -8.75 14.96
CA ARG A 247 20.34 -9.62 15.59
C ARG A 247 21.73 -9.35 15.03
N VAL A 248 21.88 -9.35 13.70
CA VAL A 248 23.18 -9.15 13.04
C VAL A 248 23.66 -7.72 13.23
N ARG A 249 22.77 -6.71 13.06
CA ARG A 249 23.11 -5.30 13.29
C ARG A 249 23.63 -5.05 14.70
N SER A 250 22.96 -5.60 15.72
CA SER A 250 23.42 -5.49 17.12
C SER A 250 24.74 -6.21 17.34
N GLY A 251 24.91 -7.42 16.77
CA GLY A 251 26.16 -8.17 16.86
C GLY A 251 27.32 -7.40 16.23
N VAL A 252 27.13 -6.85 15.04
CA VAL A 252 28.15 -6.03 14.37
C VAL A 252 28.47 -4.79 15.20
N ALA A 253 27.48 -4.05 15.70
CA ALA A 253 27.73 -2.87 16.53
C ALA A 253 28.59 -3.18 17.75
N MET A 254 28.33 -4.29 18.45
CA MET A 254 29.13 -4.76 19.59
C MET A 254 30.54 -5.18 19.17
N ALA A 255 30.69 -5.90 18.07
CA ALA A 255 31.98 -6.31 17.54
C ALA A 255 32.85 -5.11 17.12
N LEU A 256 32.25 -4.12 16.42
CA LEU A 256 32.94 -2.89 16.05
C LEU A 256 33.46 -2.15 17.28
N LYS A 257 32.63 -1.98 18.32
CA LYS A 257 33.04 -1.34 19.59
C LYS A 257 34.22 -2.09 20.24
N SER A 258 34.07 -3.40 20.36
CA SER A 258 35.13 -4.24 20.99
C SER A 258 36.43 -4.25 20.17
N GLY A 259 36.34 -4.29 18.85
CA GLY A 259 37.50 -4.25 17.96
C GLY A 259 38.26 -2.93 18.05
N LEU A 260 37.56 -1.81 18.04
CA LEU A 260 38.14 -0.48 18.17
C LEU A 260 38.83 -0.31 19.55
N ASP A 261 38.13 -0.73 20.62
CA ASP A 261 38.72 -0.69 21.98
C ASP A 261 39.99 -1.56 22.07
N GLY A 262 39.96 -2.78 21.53
CA GLY A 262 41.09 -3.68 21.48
C GLY A 262 42.29 -3.15 20.69
N ALA A 263 42.04 -2.32 19.68
CA ALA A 263 43.05 -1.64 18.88
C ALA A 263 43.51 -0.27 19.46
N GLY A 264 42.93 0.16 20.57
CA GLY A 264 43.23 1.46 21.17
C GLY A 264 42.72 2.65 20.36
N ILE A 265 41.71 2.41 19.49
CA ILE A 265 41.09 3.45 18.66
C ILE A 265 39.90 4.03 19.40
N GLU A 266 39.97 5.31 19.70
CA GLU A 266 38.94 6.02 20.46
C GLU A 266 37.72 6.33 19.63
N ILE A 267 36.52 6.05 20.17
CA ILE A 267 35.25 6.61 19.72
C ILE A 267 35.06 7.90 20.51
N PRO A 268 35.21 9.08 19.89
CA PRO A 268 35.30 10.32 20.63
C PRO A 268 33.95 10.77 21.20
N PHE A 269 33.99 11.33 22.40
CA PHE A 269 32.88 12.14 22.88
C PHE A 269 32.86 13.50 22.14
N PRO A 270 31.72 14.22 22.16
CA PRO A 270 31.67 15.56 21.59
C PRO A 270 32.78 16.46 22.10
N GLN A 271 33.61 16.95 21.18
CA GLN A 271 34.74 17.82 21.47
C GLN A 271 34.35 19.29 21.37
N ARG A 272 34.78 20.12 22.34
CA ARG A 272 34.59 21.58 22.27
C ARG A 272 35.86 22.31 22.63
N THR A 273 36.33 23.18 21.76
CA THR A 273 37.43 24.09 22.06
C THR A 273 36.87 25.31 22.80
N ILE A 274 37.32 25.51 24.03
CA ILE A 274 36.93 26.65 24.83
C ILE A 274 38.07 27.68 24.80
N GLY A 275 37.83 28.80 24.13
CA GLY A 275 38.74 29.96 24.18
C GLY A 275 38.49 30.81 25.41
N VAL A 276 39.47 30.93 26.30
CA VAL A 276 39.41 31.79 27.49
C VAL A 276 40.06 33.15 27.16
N ARG A 277 39.35 34.23 27.39
CA ARG A 277 39.94 35.59 27.22
C ARG A 277 41.02 35.81 28.28
N PRO A 278 42.11 36.52 27.92
CA PRO A 278 43.14 36.88 28.91
C PRO A 278 42.53 37.61 30.13
N GLY A 279 42.85 37.16 31.34
CA GLY A 279 42.35 37.77 32.58
C GLY A 279 41.26 36.97 33.32
N ILE A 280 40.71 35.88 32.74
CA ILE A 280 39.76 34.99 33.42
C ILE A 280 40.56 33.82 34.06
N ARG A 281 40.51 33.69 35.39
CA ARG A 281 41.02 32.49 36.08
C ARG A 281 40.00 31.38 35.99
N VAL A 282 40.24 30.36 35.20
CA VAL A 282 39.44 29.16 35.20
C VAL A 282 39.85 28.26 36.35
N ARG A 283 38.98 28.04 37.33
CA ARG A 283 39.20 27.05 38.37
C ARG A 283 38.74 25.72 37.83
N VAL A 284 39.69 24.88 37.43
CA VAL A 284 39.40 23.47 37.16
C VAL A 284 39.17 22.82 38.51
N GLY A 285 37.98 22.36 38.81
CA GLY A 285 37.68 21.58 40.01
C GLY A 285 38.51 20.28 39.96
N GLY A 286 39.67 20.27 40.60
CA GLY A 286 40.41 19.07 40.91
C GLY A 286 39.70 18.34 42.05
N ASP A 287 39.81 17.03 42.05
CA ASP A 287 39.35 16.10 43.07
C ASP A 287 39.60 16.66 44.48
N GLY A 288 38.55 16.68 45.30
CA GLY A 288 38.65 17.11 46.68
C GLY A 288 39.69 16.32 47.41
N ASP A 289 40.67 17.05 47.92
CA ASP A 289 41.61 16.57 48.96
C ASP A 289 40.78 16.22 50.22
N PRO A 290 40.71 14.95 50.64
CA PRO A 290 39.89 14.55 51.78
C PRO A 290 40.53 14.84 53.15
N GLU A 291 41.64 15.61 53.22
CA GLU A 291 42.28 15.94 54.49
C GLU A 291 42.21 17.42 54.81
N ARG A 292 41.09 17.90 55.36
CA ARG A 292 40.98 19.00 56.36
C ARG A 292 39.64 18.95 57.07
N SER A 293 39.56 18.23 58.14
CA SER A 293 38.64 18.45 59.23
C SER A 293 39.31 19.20 60.33
#